data_0fd6674614102f8b858a285dddbaabc8
#
_entry.id   0fd6674614102f8b858a285dddbaabc8
#
_cell.length_a   1.000
_cell.length_b   1.000
_cell.length_c   1.000
_cell.angle_alpha   90.00
_cell.angle_beta   90.00
_cell.angle_gamma   90.00
#
_symmetry.space_group_name_H-M   'P 1'
#
loop_
_entity.id
_entity.type
_entity.pdbx_description
1 polymer ?
#
loop_
_entity_poly.entity_id
_entity_poly.type
_entity_poly.pdbx_seq_one_letter_code
_entity_poly.pdbx_strand_id
1 'polypeptide(L)'
;MHMLYRDFSSQAQIDAQYNASAGLPDAVTYLQHYVEQSRVARHTLPGVLDVPYGATLDETLDIFPAAQPNAPVFVFIHGGYWRAFTSKEFSCVALGLHALGISTVVINYSLCPKVGIDEITRQARAAVAWVLRHIHAHGGDPARVAVGGHSAGGHLAAMCLQTAWAAEYGLANDPLAAAVLVSGLYDLQPLRYSYLQPQIQLDDGVIRRCSPLFGVRECRTPTLVTWGAHESSEFARQSSALHAASQAVGHRTELVAQDGANHFTAIYGFEDPSSPLCRWLAAALDVPRQAAR
;
A
#
# COMPACT_ATOMS: atom_id res chain seq x y z
N MET A 1 19.05 -24.67 20.93
CA MET A 1 18.94 -24.31 19.50
C MET A 1 18.91 -22.79 19.39
N HIS A 2 19.78 -22.16 18.60
CA HIS A 2 19.77 -20.69 18.50
C HIS A 2 18.64 -20.25 17.59
N MET A 3 17.75 -19.36 18.06
CA MET A 3 16.65 -18.80 17.28
C MET A 3 17.17 -17.62 16.46
N LEU A 4 16.83 -17.58 15.18
CA LEU A 4 17.15 -16.45 14.29
C LEU A 4 16.21 -15.28 14.55
N TYR A 5 14.92 -15.59 14.66
CA TYR A 5 13.87 -14.61 14.92
C TYR A 5 12.67 -15.31 15.57
N ARG A 6 12.23 -14.84 16.75
CA ARG A 6 11.11 -15.43 17.50
C ARG A 6 11.24 -16.96 17.58
N ASP A 7 10.26 -17.68 17.03
CA ASP A 7 10.19 -19.14 17.04
C ASP A 7 10.88 -19.81 15.84
N PHE A 8 11.47 -19.01 14.93
CA PHE A 8 12.19 -19.50 13.76
C PHE A 8 13.67 -19.72 14.03
N SER A 9 14.14 -20.93 13.80
CA SER A 9 15.54 -21.35 14.00
C SER A 9 16.34 -21.46 12.70
N SER A 10 15.69 -21.35 11.54
CA SER A 10 16.35 -21.45 10.23
C SER A 10 15.78 -20.46 9.21
N GLN A 11 16.61 -20.11 8.23
CA GLN A 11 16.20 -19.30 7.08
C GLN A 11 15.02 -19.94 6.34
N ALA A 12 15.04 -21.27 6.13
CA ALA A 12 13.98 -21.97 5.41
C ALA A 12 12.61 -21.80 6.06
N GLN A 13 12.53 -21.74 7.38
CA GLN A 13 11.28 -21.46 8.09
C GLN A 13 10.78 -20.05 7.85
N ILE A 14 11.68 -19.07 7.84
CA ILE A 14 11.34 -17.67 7.54
C ILE A 14 10.95 -17.53 6.06
N ASP A 15 11.69 -18.12 5.13
CA ASP A 15 11.40 -18.09 3.70
C ASP A 15 10.02 -18.67 3.40
N ALA A 16 9.61 -19.75 4.07
CA ALA A 16 8.28 -20.35 3.93
C ALA A 16 7.15 -19.38 4.34
N GLN A 17 7.41 -18.46 5.27
CA GLN A 17 6.44 -17.46 5.70
C GLN A 17 6.34 -16.25 4.75
N TYR A 18 7.45 -15.88 4.12
CA TYR A 18 7.54 -14.67 3.30
C TYR A 18 7.61 -14.95 1.78
N ASN A 19 7.59 -16.20 1.35
CA ASN A 19 7.41 -16.54 -0.05
C ASN A 19 5.91 -16.50 -0.40
N ALA A 20 5.46 -15.37 -0.94
CA ALA A 20 4.05 -15.15 -1.31
C ALA A 20 3.50 -16.14 -2.35
N SER A 21 4.37 -16.83 -3.09
CA SER A 21 4.01 -17.87 -4.05
C SER A 21 4.01 -19.27 -3.45
N ALA A 22 4.44 -19.44 -2.19
CA ALA A 22 4.51 -20.75 -1.57
C ALA A 22 3.11 -21.38 -1.45
N GLY A 23 2.98 -22.61 -1.89
CA GLY A 23 1.71 -23.34 -1.84
C GLY A 23 0.67 -22.93 -2.88
N LEU A 24 0.96 -21.97 -3.75
CA LEU A 24 0.08 -21.58 -4.85
C LEU A 24 0.48 -22.34 -6.14
N PRO A 25 -0.42 -23.14 -6.72
CA PRO A 25 -0.09 -23.98 -7.87
C PRO A 25 0.25 -23.17 -9.14
N ASP A 26 -0.23 -21.93 -9.24
CA ASP A 26 -0.05 -21.09 -10.42
C ASP A 26 0.02 -19.60 -10.05
N ALA A 27 1.11 -19.21 -9.40
CA ALA A 27 1.34 -17.81 -9.04
C ALA A 27 1.46 -16.88 -10.27
N VAL A 28 1.84 -17.40 -11.43
CA VAL A 28 1.96 -16.65 -12.69
C VAL A 28 0.59 -16.14 -13.15
N THR A 29 -0.47 -16.92 -13.01
CA THR A 29 -1.83 -16.51 -13.39
C THR A 29 -2.30 -15.27 -12.64
N TYR A 30 -1.97 -15.14 -11.35
CA TYR A 30 -2.32 -13.93 -10.58
C TYR A 30 -1.58 -12.69 -11.10
N LEU A 31 -0.31 -12.84 -11.46
CA LEU A 31 0.46 -11.73 -12.04
C LEU A 31 -0.03 -11.37 -13.44
N GLN A 32 -0.41 -12.35 -14.24
CA GLN A 32 -1.04 -12.12 -15.55
C GLN A 32 -2.37 -11.35 -15.41
N HIS A 33 -3.17 -11.68 -14.38
CA HIS A 33 -4.39 -10.93 -14.07
C HIS A 33 -4.08 -9.45 -13.80
N TYR A 34 -3.09 -9.13 -12.96
CA TYR A 34 -2.69 -7.74 -12.71
C TYR A 34 -2.33 -7.02 -14.00
N VAL A 35 -1.49 -7.62 -14.83
CA VAL A 35 -1.05 -7.04 -16.11
C VAL A 35 -2.23 -6.78 -17.03
N GLU A 36 -3.10 -7.78 -17.20
CA GLU A 36 -4.24 -7.68 -18.12
C GLU A 36 -5.29 -6.68 -17.62
N GLN A 37 -5.70 -6.73 -16.35
CA GLN A 37 -6.67 -5.79 -15.80
C GLN A 37 -6.11 -4.36 -15.74
N SER A 38 -4.80 -4.21 -15.50
CA SER A 38 -4.16 -2.91 -15.60
C SER A 38 -4.11 -2.37 -17.03
N ARG A 39 -3.93 -3.25 -18.03
CA ARG A 39 -4.05 -2.87 -19.44
C ARG A 39 -5.47 -2.41 -19.76
N VAL A 40 -6.49 -3.13 -19.26
CA VAL A 40 -7.90 -2.72 -19.39
C VAL A 40 -8.12 -1.35 -18.76
N ALA A 41 -7.68 -1.13 -17.53
CA ALA A 41 -7.82 0.15 -16.83
C ALA A 41 -7.22 1.32 -17.64
N ARG A 42 -5.97 1.17 -18.10
CA ARG A 42 -5.29 2.22 -18.89
C ARG A 42 -5.91 2.47 -20.27
N HIS A 43 -6.63 1.48 -20.80
CA HIS A 43 -7.32 1.63 -22.11
C HIS A 43 -8.71 2.22 -21.96
N THR A 44 -9.42 1.94 -20.87
CA THR A 44 -10.84 2.27 -20.70
C THR A 44 -11.10 3.50 -19.82
N LEU A 45 -10.18 3.79 -18.90
CA LEU A 45 -10.32 4.94 -18.00
C LEU A 45 -9.55 6.16 -18.54
N PRO A 46 -10.04 7.38 -18.28
CA PRO A 46 -9.23 8.56 -18.50
C PRO A 46 -7.97 8.48 -17.62
N GLY A 47 -6.82 8.82 -18.17
CA GLY A 47 -5.55 8.71 -17.45
C GLY A 47 -4.52 9.73 -17.90
N VAL A 48 -3.74 10.22 -16.93
CA VAL A 48 -2.51 11.00 -17.16
C VAL A 48 -1.38 10.17 -16.58
N LEU A 49 -0.55 9.61 -17.46
CA LEU A 49 0.47 8.64 -17.07
C LEU A 49 1.84 9.30 -16.97
N ASP A 50 2.72 8.69 -16.15
CA ASP A 50 4.12 9.06 -15.99
C ASP A 50 4.34 10.52 -15.54
N VAL A 51 3.44 11.05 -14.71
CA VAL A 51 3.57 12.40 -14.13
C VAL A 51 4.72 12.40 -13.13
N PRO A 52 5.76 13.23 -13.32
CA PRO A 52 6.90 13.26 -12.39
C PRO A 52 6.51 13.92 -11.05
N TYR A 53 6.89 13.27 -9.95
CA TYR A 53 6.76 13.86 -8.60
C TYR A 53 8.11 14.12 -7.93
N GLY A 54 9.20 13.67 -8.52
CA GLY A 54 10.56 13.81 -8.00
C GLY A 54 11.60 13.92 -9.11
N ALA A 55 12.87 13.83 -8.71
CA ALA A 55 14.00 14.14 -9.58
C ALA A 55 14.53 12.95 -10.39
N THR A 56 14.15 11.72 -10.03
CA THR A 56 14.61 10.51 -10.74
C THR A 56 13.57 10.03 -11.76
N LEU A 57 14.00 9.22 -12.71
CA LEU A 57 13.11 8.62 -13.71
C LEU A 57 12.05 7.68 -13.11
N ASP A 58 12.34 7.13 -11.92
CA ASP A 58 11.42 6.22 -11.24
C ASP A 58 10.36 6.96 -10.41
N GLU A 59 10.60 8.25 -10.09
CA GLU A 59 9.69 9.09 -9.31
C GLU A 59 8.56 9.64 -10.18
N THR A 60 7.70 8.75 -10.66
CA THR A 60 6.51 9.06 -11.48
C THR A 60 5.25 8.48 -10.85
N LEU A 61 4.10 8.98 -11.26
CA LEU A 61 2.80 8.46 -10.87
C LEU A 61 1.82 8.49 -12.05
N ASP A 62 0.84 7.60 -12.02
CA ASP A 62 -0.25 7.52 -12.97
C ASP A 62 -1.53 8.01 -12.29
N ILE A 63 -2.26 8.94 -12.91
CA ILE A 63 -3.49 9.52 -12.37
C ILE A 63 -4.66 9.05 -13.22
N PHE A 64 -5.66 8.46 -12.58
CA PHE A 64 -6.95 8.08 -13.17
C PHE A 64 -8.04 8.96 -12.53
N PRO A 65 -8.34 10.14 -13.11
CA PRO A 65 -9.28 11.08 -12.54
C PRO A 65 -10.71 10.54 -12.61
N ALA A 66 -11.49 10.78 -11.57
CA ALA A 66 -12.93 10.54 -11.60
C ALA A 66 -13.64 11.53 -12.54
N ALA A 67 -14.86 11.19 -12.94
CA ALA A 67 -15.63 12.02 -13.89
C ALA A 67 -16.08 13.38 -13.30
N GLN A 68 -16.20 13.48 -11.98
CA GLN A 68 -16.66 14.69 -11.30
C GLN A 68 -15.46 15.48 -10.74
N PRO A 69 -15.49 16.81 -10.80
CA PRO A 69 -14.47 17.66 -10.17
C PRO A 69 -14.53 17.55 -8.64
N ASN A 70 -13.42 17.87 -7.99
CA ASN A 70 -13.24 17.76 -6.54
C ASN A 70 -13.54 16.35 -6.00
N ALA A 71 -13.20 15.33 -6.78
CA ALA A 71 -13.37 13.94 -6.40
C ALA A 71 -12.41 13.56 -5.26
N PRO A 72 -12.82 12.68 -4.33
CA PRO A 72 -11.88 12.07 -3.39
C PRO A 72 -10.81 11.29 -4.15
N VAL A 73 -9.65 11.14 -3.52
CA VAL A 73 -8.46 10.57 -4.16
C VAL A 73 -7.93 9.39 -3.35
N PHE A 74 -7.60 8.30 -4.02
CA PHE A 74 -6.89 7.18 -3.42
C PHE A 74 -5.50 7.05 -4.05
N VAL A 75 -4.46 7.18 -3.23
CA VAL A 75 -3.08 6.96 -3.62
C VAL A 75 -2.72 5.51 -3.33
N PHE A 76 -2.46 4.73 -4.36
CA PHE A 76 -2.07 3.33 -4.23
C PHE A 76 -0.57 3.14 -4.44
N ILE A 77 0.05 2.37 -3.55
CA ILE A 77 1.46 2.01 -3.55
C ILE A 77 1.58 0.51 -3.82
N HIS A 78 2.28 0.15 -4.91
CA HIS A 78 2.38 -1.25 -5.33
C HIS A 78 3.33 -2.08 -4.44
N GLY A 79 3.14 -3.40 -4.50
CA GLY A 79 3.98 -4.41 -3.85
C GLY A 79 5.22 -4.79 -4.65
N GLY A 80 5.76 -5.99 -4.37
CA GLY A 80 6.92 -6.54 -5.07
C GLY A 80 8.20 -6.54 -4.24
N TYR A 81 8.11 -6.60 -2.93
CA TYR A 81 9.24 -6.63 -1.99
C TYR A 81 10.28 -5.53 -2.26
N TRP A 82 9.84 -4.33 -2.64
CA TRP A 82 10.68 -3.16 -2.97
C TRP A 82 11.70 -3.42 -4.09
N ARG A 83 11.59 -4.53 -4.85
CA ARG A 83 12.57 -5.00 -5.84
C ARG A 83 11.98 -5.39 -7.19
N ALA A 84 10.67 -5.32 -7.35
CA ALA A 84 9.96 -5.74 -8.56
C ALA A 84 8.73 -4.89 -8.80
N PHE A 85 8.27 -4.90 -10.06
CA PHE A 85 7.10 -4.22 -10.58
C PHE A 85 7.25 -2.69 -10.69
N THR A 86 6.24 -2.09 -11.29
CA THR A 86 6.05 -0.65 -11.47
C THR A 86 4.57 -0.30 -11.24
N SER A 87 4.20 0.97 -11.35
CA SER A 87 2.79 1.41 -11.34
C SER A 87 1.94 0.74 -12.43
N LYS A 88 2.59 0.29 -13.52
CA LYS A 88 1.88 -0.21 -14.72
C LYS A 88 1.17 -1.54 -14.49
N GLU A 89 1.67 -2.38 -13.60
CA GLU A 89 1.03 -3.66 -13.24
C GLU A 89 -0.13 -3.48 -12.25
N PHE A 90 -0.35 -2.26 -11.72
CA PHE A 90 -1.33 -2.00 -10.67
C PHE A 90 -2.38 -0.94 -11.01
N SER A 91 -2.47 -0.51 -12.27
CA SER A 91 -3.54 0.40 -12.72
C SER A 91 -4.95 -0.21 -12.51
N CYS A 92 -5.06 -1.54 -12.42
CA CYS A 92 -6.31 -2.27 -12.17
C CYS A 92 -7.05 -1.81 -10.91
N VAL A 93 -6.32 -1.32 -9.88
CA VAL A 93 -6.96 -0.81 -8.66
C VAL A 93 -7.85 0.41 -8.89
N ALA A 94 -7.72 1.07 -10.04
CA ALA A 94 -8.58 2.18 -10.41
C ALA A 94 -9.96 1.77 -10.91
N LEU A 95 -10.17 0.51 -11.34
CA LEU A 95 -11.41 0.10 -12.03
C LEU A 95 -12.65 0.27 -11.15
N GLY A 96 -12.69 -0.35 -9.98
CA GLY A 96 -13.83 -0.26 -9.09
C GLY A 96 -13.95 1.12 -8.42
N LEU A 97 -12.83 1.75 -8.12
CA LEU A 97 -12.80 3.07 -7.48
C LEU A 97 -13.31 4.17 -8.42
N HIS A 98 -12.95 4.14 -9.70
CA HIS A 98 -13.45 5.09 -10.71
C HIS A 98 -14.98 4.99 -10.84
N ALA A 99 -15.55 3.78 -10.81
CA ALA A 99 -16.99 3.57 -10.82
C ALA A 99 -17.71 4.18 -9.61
N LEU A 100 -17.00 4.36 -8.49
CA LEU A 100 -17.51 5.03 -7.30
C LEU A 100 -17.24 6.54 -7.27
N GLY A 101 -16.64 7.10 -8.32
CA GLY A 101 -16.29 8.51 -8.39
C GLY A 101 -15.06 8.89 -7.55
N ILE A 102 -14.16 7.94 -7.30
CA ILE A 102 -12.90 8.16 -6.60
C ILE A 102 -11.78 8.21 -7.64
N SER A 103 -11.01 9.30 -7.66
CA SER A 103 -9.79 9.40 -8.45
C SER A 103 -8.72 8.49 -7.87
N THR A 104 -7.98 7.78 -8.71
CA THR A 104 -6.91 6.89 -8.26
C THR A 104 -5.56 7.37 -8.77
N VAL A 105 -4.57 7.40 -7.89
CA VAL A 105 -3.17 7.70 -8.21
C VAL A 105 -2.34 6.47 -7.88
N VAL A 106 -1.67 5.89 -8.88
CA VAL A 106 -0.76 4.74 -8.69
C VAL A 106 0.66 5.24 -8.78
N ILE A 107 1.41 5.20 -7.68
CA ILE A 107 2.78 5.70 -7.65
C ILE A 107 3.78 4.64 -8.12
N ASN A 108 4.83 5.07 -8.79
CA ASN A 108 6.04 4.32 -9.05
C ASN A 108 7.15 4.77 -8.10
N TYR A 109 8.17 3.94 -7.88
CA TYR A 109 9.32 4.24 -7.04
C TYR A 109 10.53 3.42 -7.46
N SER A 110 11.74 3.87 -7.10
CA SER A 110 12.99 3.13 -7.36
C SER A 110 13.04 1.83 -6.57
N LEU A 111 13.73 0.84 -7.10
CA LEU A 111 13.77 -0.52 -6.56
C LEU A 111 15.14 -0.86 -5.95
N CYS A 112 15.11 -1.74 -4.94
CA CYS A 112 16.30 -2.43 -4.44
C CYS A 112 16.90 -3.36 -5.52
N PRO A 113 18.21 -3.54 -5.59
CA PRO A 113 19.24 -2.97 -4.71
C PRO A 113 19.78 -1.61 -5.21
N LYS A 114 19.19 -1.00 -6.26
CA LYS A 114 19.60 0.31 -6.79
C LYS A 114 19.56 1.39 -5.72
N VAL A 115 18.55 1.34 -4.85
CA VAL A 115 18.38 2.20 -3.68
C VAL A 115 17.96 1.38 -2.46
N GLY A 116 18.13 1.91 -1.24
CA GLY A 116 17.68 1.29 0.00
C GLY A 116 16.20 1.55 0.31
N ILE A 117 15.63 0.80 1.26
CA ILE A 117 14.22 0.94 1.67
C ILE A 117 13.93 2.33 2.29
N ASP A 118 14.89 2.94 2.93
CA ASP A 118 14.76 4.30 3.46
C ASP A 118 14.59 5.34 2.33
N GLU A 119 15.33 5.23 1.22
CA GLU A 119 15.12 6.07 0.04
C GLU A 119 13.76 5.79 -0.63
N ILE A 120 13.36 4.52 -0.75
CA ILE A 120 12.02 4.17 -1.27
C ILE A 120 10.92 4.76 -0.39
N THR A 121 11.10 4.72 0.93
CA THR A 121 10.17 5.35 1.89
C THR A 121 10.10 6.87 1.70
N ARG A 122 11.24 7.53 1.48
CA ARG A 122 11.29 8.96 1.13
C ARG A 122 10.51 9.25 -0.16
N GLN A 123 10.70 8.43 -1.20
CA GLN A 123 10.00 8.59 -2.48
C GLN A 123 8.48 8.42 -2.33
N ALA A 124 8.01 7.42 -1.59
CA ALA A 124 6.58 7.23 -1.30
C ALA A 124 5.97 8.44 -0.58
N ARG A 125 6.68 8.99 0.42
CA ARG A 125 6.28 10.22 1.13
C ARG A 125 6.25 11.43 0.18
N ALA A 126 7.25 11.57 -0.68
CA ALA A 126 7.31 12.64 -1.67
C ALA A 126 6.14 12.57 -2.67
N ALA A 127 5.78 11.37 -3.13
CA ALA A 127 4.62 11.17 -4.00
C ALA A 127 3.31 11.58 -3.32
N VAL A 128 3.09 11.17 -2.07
CA VAL A 128 1.91 11.58 -1.29
C VAL A 128 1.90 13.10 -1.07
N ALA A 129 3.04 13.71 -0.73
CA ALA A 129 3.14 15.16 -0.58
C ALA A 129 2.84 15.90 -1.89
N TRP A 130 3.30 15.36 -3.03
CA TRP A 130 2.99 15.89 -4.34
C TRP A 130 1.49 15.84 -4.63
N VAL A 131 0.84 14.69 -4.34
CA VAL A 131 -0.61 14.55 -4.53
C VAL A 131 -1.37 15.57 -3.67
N LEU A 132 -1.07 15.69 -2.40
CA LEU A 132 -1.71 16.66 -1.49
C LEU A 132 -1.57 18.12 -1.95
N ARG A 133 -0.52 18.45 -2.69
CA ARG A 133 -0.29 19.81 -3.21
C ARG A 133 -0.86 20.06 -4.59
N HIS A 134 -0.90 19.04 -5.45
CA HIS A 134 -1.11 19.25 -6.89
C HIS A 134 -2.34 18.55 -7.47
N ILE A 135 -2.97 17.61 -6.75
CA ILE A 135 -4.06 16.79 -7.32
C ILE A 135 -5.29 17.61 -7.73
N HIS A 136 -5.47 18.80 -7.17
CA HIS A 136 -6.53 19.73 -7.56
C HIS A 136 -6.47 20.10 -9.04
N ALA A 137 -5.27 20.20 -9.64
CA ALA A 137 -5.07 20.45 -11.06
C ALA A 137 -5.54 19.27 -11.94
N HIS A 138 -5.75 18.10 -11.34
CA HIS A 138 -6.27 16.89 -12.00
C HIS A 138 -7.68 16.53 -11.53
N GLY A 139 -8.43 17.49 -10.97
CA GLY A 139 -9.83 17.30 -10.56
C GLY A 139 -10.01 16.59 -9.21
N GLY A 140 -8.93 16.30 -8.47
CA GLY A 140 -9.01 15.68 -7.15
C GLY A 140 -9.14 16.71 -6.01
N ASP A 141 -9.71 16.28 -4.89
CA ASP A 141 -9.83 17.08 -3.66
C ASP A 141 -8.65 16.78 -2.72
N PRO A 142 -7.72 17.70 -2.50
CA PRO A 142 -6.59 17.48 -1.61
C PRO A 142 -6.98 17.31 -0.12
N ALA A 143 -8.19 17.70 0.28
CA ALA A 143 -8.70 17.47 1.63
C ALA A 143 -9.26 16.05 1.83
N ARG A 144 -9.49 15.30 0.74
CA ARG A 144 -10.04 13.94 0.76
C ARG A 144 -9.09 12.94 0.09
N VAL A 145 -7.82 12.95 0.51
CA VAL A 145 -6.80 12.03 0.01
C VAL A 145 -6.64 10.86 0.98
N ALA A 146 -6.88 9.65 0.50
CA ALA A 146 -6.53 8.41 1.18
C ALA A 146 -5.24 7.83 0.62
N VAL A 147 -4.49 7.10 1.44
CA VAL A 147 -3.33 6.31 1.01
C VAL A 147 -3.57 4.83 1.27
N GLY A 148 -3.06 4.00 0.39
CA GLY A 148 -3.06 2.56 0.63
C GLY A 148 -2.01 1.86 -0.21
N GLY A 149 -1.87 0.58 0.04
CA GLY A 149 -0.91 -0.22 -0.71
C GLY A 149 -0.97 -1.69 -0.32
N HIS A 150 -0.29 -2.48 -1.11
CA HIS A 150 -0.26 -3.92 -0.99
C HIS A 150 1.15 -4.42 -0.70
N SER A 151 1.31 -5.36 0.25
CA SER A 151 2.59 -6.00 0.54
C SER A 151 3.68 -4.96 0.90
N ALA A 152 4.77 -4.85 0.15
CA ALA A 152 5.74 -3.76 0.30
C ALA A 152 5.10 -2.36 0.18
N GLY A 153 4.05 -2.21 -0.65
CA GLY A 153 3.26 -0.98 -0.72
C GLY A 153 2.42 -0.72 0.54
N GLY A 154 1.88 -1.77 1.17
CA GLY A 154 1.22 -1.67 2.47
C GLY A 154 2.15 -1.20 3.59
N HIS A 155 3.41 -1.66 3.54
CA HIS A 155 4.49 -1.13 4.38
C HIS A 155 4.71 0.37 4.14
N LEU A 156 4.89 0.78 2.87
CA LEU A 156 5.14 2.18 2.51
C LEU A 156 3.97 3.10 2.88
N ALA A 157 2.73 2.62 2.72
CA ALA A 157 1.54 3.34 3.16
C ALA A 157 1.51 3.53 4.68
N ALA A 158 1.89 2.51 5.45
CA ALA A 158 2.03 2.63 6.91
C ALA A 158 3.14 3.61 7.31
N MET A 159 4.26 3.65 6.57
CA MET A 159 5.32 4.65 6.77
C MET A 159 4.82 6.08 6.48
N CYS A 160 3.91 6.26 5.52
CA CYS A 160 3.27 7.56 5.28
C CYS A 160 2.38 8.00 6.46
N LEU A 161 1.65 7.09 7.11
CA LEU A 161 0.87 7.40 8.31
C LEU A 161 1.72 7.89 9.50
N GLN A 162 2.97 7.45 9.56
CA GLN A 162 3.90 7.80 10.64
C GLN A 162 4.74 9.05 10.34
N THR A 163 4.57 9.66 9.18
CA THR A 163 5.32 10.84 8.76
C THR A 163 4.92 12.05 9.59
N ALA A 164 5.89 12.81 10.04
CA ALA A 164 5.69 14.11 10.67
C ALA A 164 5.42 15.18 9.59
N TRP A 165 4.27 15.10 8.94
CA TRP A 165 3.93 15.87 7.74
C TRP A 165 4.12 17.38 7.90
N ALA A 166 3.79 17.93 9.08
CA ALA A 166 3.98 19.36 9.31
C ALA A 166 5.46 19.74 9.38
N ALA A 167 6.26 18.94 10.09
CA ALA A 167 7.69 19.25 10.29
C ALA A 167 8.54 18.94 9.04
N GLU A 168 8.24 17.83 8.36
CA GLU A 168 9.05 17.34 7.24
C GLU A 168 8.63 17.93 5.88
N TYR A 169 7.32 18.22 5.72
CA TYR A 169 6.75 18.60 4.42
C TYR A 169 5.96 19.92 4.45
N GLY A 170 5.79 20.58 5.60
CA GLY A 170 4.99 21.79 5.72
C GLY A 170 3.50 21.61 5.40
N LEU A 171 2.97 20.42 5.63
CA LEU A 171 1.57 20.06 5.44
C LEU A 171 0.82 20.03 6.77
N ALA A 172 -0.48 19.68 6.80
CA ALA A 172 -1.20 19.44 8.05
C ALA A 172 -0.58 18.25 8.81
N ASN A 173 -0.80 18.15 10.12
CA ASN A 173 -0.25 17.05 10.93
C ASN A 173 -0.74 15.68 10.50
N ASP A 174 -2.04 15.56 10.19
CA ASP A 174 -2.68 14.33 9.70
C ASP A 174 -3.46 14.69 8.43
N PRO A 175 -2.75 14.82 7.27
CA PRO A 175 -3.37 15.32 6.04
C PRO A 175 -4.15 14.25 5.27
N LEU A 176 -4.07 12.99 5.71
CA LEU A 176 -4.70 11.86 5.04
C LEU A 176 -6.10 11.61 5.62
N ALA A 177 -7.10 11.52 4.74
CA ALA A 177 -8.49 11.29 5.11
C ALA A 177 -8.78 9.83 5.50
N ALA A 178 -8.06 8.88 4.91
CA ALA A 178 -8.17 7.45 5.22
C ALA A 178 -6.92 6.68 4.82
N ALA A 179 -6.76 5.45 5.32
CA ALA A 179 -5.71 4.54 4.85
C ALA A 179 -6.20 3.08 4.73
N VAL A 180 -5.65 2.35 3.73
CA VAL A 180 -5.93 0.91 3.54
C VAL A 180 -4.60 0.17 3.39
N LEU A 181 -4.28 -0.66 4.37
CA LEU A 181 -3.02 -1.39 4.47
C LEU A 181 -3.28 -2.87 4.19
N VAL A 182 -2.98 -3.33 2.97
CA VAL A 182 -3.27 -4.71 2.53
C VAL A 182 -2.00 -5.55 2.60
N SER A 183 -2.02 -6.61 3.43
CA SER A 183 -0.93 -7.61 3.55
C SER A 183 0.45 -6.99 3.74
N GLY A 184 0.53 -5.91 4.52
CA GLY A 184 1.77 -5.13 4.67
C GLY A 184 2.81 -5.80 5.57
N LEU A 185 4.04 -5.32 5.47
CA LEU A 185 5.20 -5.77 6.23
C LEU A 185 5.57 -4.69 7.24
N TYR A 186 5.19 -4.86 8.50
CA TYR A 186 5.28 -3.80 9.51
C TYR A 186 6.44 -3.98 10.48
N ASP A 187 7.05 -5.18 10.51
CA ASP A 187 8.29 -5.51 11.17
C ASP A 187 9.25 -6.11 10.14
N LEU A 188 10.30 -5.39 9.80
CA LEU A 188 11.27 -5.82 8.78
C LEU A 188 12.33 -6.78 9.33
N GLN A 189 12.42 -6.97 10.65
CA GLN A 189 13.48 -7.75 11.26
C GLN A 189 13.59 -9.19 10.73
N PRO A 190 12.49 -9.95 10.54
CA PRO A 190 12.59 -11.32 10.01
C PRO A 190 13.15 -11.38 8.59
N LEU A 191 12.90 -10.36 7.75
CA LEU A 191 13.34 -10.34 6.36
C LEU A 191 14.87 -10.29 6.22
N ARG A 192 15.59 -9.82 7.25
CA ARG A 192 17.05 -9.86 7.31
C ARG A 192 17.60 -11.29 7.23
N TYR A 193 16.82 -12.26 7.65
CA TYR A 193 17.20 -13.67 7.66
C TYR A 193 16.57 -14.47 6.54
N SER A 194 15.96 -13.81 5.55
CA SER A 194 15.25 -14.42 4.44
C SER A 194 16.06 -14.39 3.13
N TYR A 195 15.56 -15.11 2.13
CA TYR A 195 16.08 -15.09 0.75
C TYR A 195 16.07 -13.69 0.11
N LEU A 196 15.36 -12.73 0.70
CA LEU A 196 15.26 -11.35 0.20
C LEU A 196 16.50 -10.52 0.54
N GLN A 197 17.21 -10.85 1.63
CA GLN A 197 18.30 -10.05 2.18
C GLN A 197 19.38 -9.63 1.18
N PRO A 198 19.84 -10.47 0.23
CA PRO A 198 20.86 -10.06 -0.74
C PRO A 198 20.44 -8.86 -1.61
N GLN A 199 19.13 -8.65 -1.81
CA GLN A 199 18.60 -7.57 -2.64
C GLN A 199 18.14 -6.37 -1.82
N ILE A 200 17.46 -6.59 -0.68
CA ILE A 200 16.92 -5.51 0.16
C ILE A 200 17.93 -4.94 1.15
N GLN A 201 19.04 -5.65 1.42
CA GLN A 201 20.23 -5.20 2.17
C GLN A 201 19.90 -4.52 3.51
N LEU A 202 19.05 -5.17 4.33
CA LEU A 202 18.64 -4.65 5.62
C LEU A 202 19.79 -4.67 6.63
N ASP A 203 20.01 -3.54 7.30
CA ASP A 203 20.80 -3.42 8.51
C ASP A 203 19.92 -3.03 9.71
N ASP A 204 20.48 -3.01 10.91
CA ASP A 204 19.75 -2.66 12.13
C ASP A 204 19.21 -1.23 12.12
N GLY A 205 19.89 -0.32 11.42
CA GLY A 205 19.48 1.07 11.26
C GLY A 205 18.25 1.19 10.37
N VAL A 206 18.28 0.55 9.18
CA VAL A 206 17.15 0.49 8.25
C VAL A 206 15.96 -0.19 8.90
N ILE A 207 16.14 -1.35 9.56
CA ILE A 207 15.08 -2.06 10.25
C ILE A 207 14.38 -1.15 11.27
N ARG A 208 15.13 -0.44 12.11
CA ARG A 208 14.55 0.46 13.12
C ARG A 208 13.80 1.65 12.52
N ARG A 209 14.37 2.26 11.47
CA ARG A 209 13.75 3.46 10.85
C ARG A 209 12.58 3.13 9.95
N CYS A 210 12.61 1.94 9.32
CA CYS A 210 11.65 1.55 8.28
C CYS A 210 10.70 0.42 8.71
N SER A 211 10.65 0.02 10.00
CA SER A 211 9.60 -0.88 10.49
C SER A 211 8.46 -0.05 11.07
N PRO A 212 7.29 0.02 10.40
CA PRO A 212 6.15 0.78 10.91
C PRO A 212 5.75 0.42 12.34
N LEU A 213 5.89 -0.85 12.73
CA LEU A 213 5.55 -1.32 14.06
C LEU A 213 6.33 -0.60 15.17
N PHE A 214 7.55 -0.11 14.89
CA PHE A 214 8.38 0.54 15.89
C PHE A 214 8.19 2.06 16.00
N GLY A 215 7.46 2.64 15.06
CA GLY A 215 7.21 4.09 14.97
C GLY A 215 5.73 4.46 15.07
N VAL A 216 4.88 3.58 15.62
CA VAL A 216 3.44 3.85 15.75
C VAL A 216 3.22 5.09 16.61
N ARG A 217 2.41 6.02 16.12
CA ARG A 217 2.03 7.25 16.80
C ARG A 217 0.52 7.45 16.79
N GLU A 218 0.02 8.31 17.64
CA GLU A 218 -1.35 8.79 17.54
C GLU A 218 -1.56 9.43 16.17
N CYS A 219 -2.64 9.04 15.50
CA CYS A 219 -3.02 9.53 14.18
C CYS A 219 -4.54 9.53 14.06
N ARG A 220 -5.11 10.58 13.49
CA ARG A 220 -6.57 10.72 13.32
C ARG A 220 -7.12 10.00 12.09
N THR A 221 -6.25 9.59 11.18
CA THR A 221 -6.61 8.93 9.91
C THR A 221 -7.24 7.56 10.16
N PRO A 222 -8.54 7.34 9.89
CA PRO A 222 -9.14 6.01 9.97
C PRO A 222 -8.38 5.04 9.05
N THR A 223 -8.02 3.87 9.58
CA THR A 223 -7.16 2.93 8.89
C THR A 223 -7.74 1.53 8.90
N LEU A 224 -7.88 0.93 7.72
CA LEU A 224 -8.16 -0.49 7.56
C LEU A 224 -6.83 -1.26 7.41
N VAL A 225 -6.60 -2.20 8.32
CA VAL A 225 -5.51 -3.19 8.24
C VAL A 225 -6.13 -4.52 7.83
N THR A 226 -5.71 -5.06 6.69
CA THR A 226 -6.33 -6.27 6.14
C THR A 226 -5.30 -7.18 5.46
N TRP A 227 -5.60 -8.46 5.36
CA TRP A 227 -4.80 -9.46 4.65
C TRP A 227 -5.69 -10.59 4.13
N GLY A 228 -5.18 -11.38 3.20
CA GLY A 228 -5.88 -12.59 2.73
C GLY A 228 -5.83 -13.71 3.76
N ALA A 229 -6.97 -14.30 4.09
CA ALA A 229 -7.07 -15.38 5.10
C ALA A 229 -6.24 -16.64 4.74
N HIS A 230 -5.89 -16.82 3.47
CA HIS A 230 -5.02 -17.91 2.99
C HIS A 230 -3.54 -17.54 2.90
N GLU A 231 -3.13 -16.39 3.43
CA GLU A 231 -1.71 -16.03 3.54
C GLU A 231 -1.04 -16.78 4.70
N SER A 232 0.29 -16.68 4.77
CA SER A 232 1.04 -17.26 5.88
C SER A 232 0.68 -16.60 7.22
N SER A 233 0.93 -17.30 8.31
CA SER A 233 0.67 -16.79 9.66
C SER A 233 1.42 -15.50 10.00
N GLU A 234 2.54 -15.22 9.33
CA GLU A 234 3.31 -13.99 9.56
C GLU A 234 2.58 -12.73 9.04
N PHE A 235 1.85 -12.79 7.92
CA PHE A 235 1.02 -11.66 7.47
C PHE A 235 -0.12 -11.36 8.45
N ALA A 236 -0.78 -12.40 8.96
CA ALA A 236 -1.80 -12.26 10.02
C ALA A 236 -1.20 -11.68 11.31
N ARG A 237 -0.03 -12.19 11.74
CA ARG A 237 0.66 -11.73 12.95
C ARG A 237 1.09 -10.26 12.83
N GLN A 238 1.72 -9.89 11.72
CA GLN A 238 2.18 -8.51 11.51
C GLN A 238 1.02 -7.53 11.45
N SER A 239 -0.07 -7.89 10.77
CA SER A 239 -1.30 -7.09 10.72
C SER A 239 -1.92 -6.89 12.10
N SER A 240 -2.03 -7.97 12.88
CA SER A 240 -2.54 -7.92 14.25
C SER A 240 -1.63 -7.12 15.19
N ALA A 241 -0.31 -7.22 15.04
CA ALA A 241 0.64 -6.48 15.86
C ALA A 241 0.58 -4.98 15.58
N LEU A 242 0.49 -4.56 14.30
CA LEU A 242 0.33 -3.16 13.95
C LEU A 242 -1.00 -2.60 14.47
N HIS A 243 -2.10 -3.34 14.28
CA HIS A 243 -3.41 -2.96 14.79
C HIS A 243 -3.39 -2.74 16.31
N ALA A 244 -2.86 -3.70 17.07
CA ALA A 244 -2.78 -3.62 18.53
C ALA A 244 -1.92 -2.42 18.98
N ALA A 245 -0.76 -2.21 18.36
CA ALA A 245 0.12 -1.09 18.66
C ALA A 245 -0.56 0.26 18.33
N SER A 246 -1.29 0.33 17.22
CA SER A 246 -2.05 1.53 16.81
C SER A 246 -3.15 1.85 17.81
N GLN A 247 -3.93 0.85 18.23
CA GLN A 247 -4.97 1.06 19.25
C GLN A 247 -4.40 1.52 20.59
N ALA A 248 -3.23 0.99 20.98
CA ALA A 248 -2.58 1.37 22.24
C ALA A 248 -2.20 2.86 22.33
N VAL A 249 -2.01 3.53 21.19
CA VAL A 249 -1.73 4.97 21.11
C VAL A 249 -2.93 5.79 20.66
N GLY A 250 -4.14 5.21 20.66
CA GLY A 250 -5.37 5.93 20.30
C GLY A 250 -5.62 6.09 18.79
N HIS A 251 -4.83 5.45 17.93
CA HIS A 251 -5.05 5.48 16.48
C HIS A 251 -6.22 4.54 16.11
N ARG A 252 -7.25 5.08 15.48
CA ARG A 252 -8.44 4.32 15.07
C ARG A 252 -8.14 3.40 13.91
N THR A 253 -8.11 2.10 14.15
CA THR A 253 -7.88 1.07 13.15
C THR A 253 -8.94 -0.01 13.17
N GLU A 254 -9.26 -0.58 12.01
CA GLU A 254 -10.05 -1.78 11.82
C GLU A 254 -9.13 -2.91 11.36
N LEU A 255 -9.39 -4.15 11.79
CA LEU A 255 -8.60 -5.32 11.45
C LEU A 255 -9.51 -6.37 10.80
N VAL A 256 -9.24 -6.74 9.55
CA VAL A 256 -10.10 -7.66 8.78
C VAL A 256 -9.26 -8.68 8.00
N ALA A 257 -9.48 -9.96 8.24
CA ALA A 257 -9.04 -11.02 7.34
C ALA A 257 -10.01 -11.14 6.16
N GLN A 258 -9.52 -11.20 4.94
CA GLN A 258 -10.33 -11.36 3.74
C GLN A 258 -10.52 -12.86 3.45
N ASP A 259 -11.72 -13.36 3.70
CA ASP A 259 -12.06 -14.76 3.47
C ASP A 259 -11.80 -15.16 2.00
N GLY A 260 -11.21 -16.34 1.81
CA GLY A 260 -10.90 -16.90 0.50
C GLY A 260 -9.77 -16.20 -0.27
N ALA A 261 -9.24 -15.08 0.21
CA ALA A 261 -8.15 -14.38 -0.45
C ALA A 261 -6.78 -14.94 -0.06
N ASN A 262 -5.89 -15.02 -1.03
CA ASN A 262 -4.45 -15.21 -0.86
C ASN A 262 -3.70 -13.88 -1.03
N HIS A 263 -2.38 -13.90 -0.93
CA HIS A 263 -1.55 -12.68 -1.03
C HIS A 263 -1.80 -11.88 -2.31
N PHE A 264 -2.03 -12.53 -3.45
CA PHE A 264 -2.28 -11.84 -4.72
C PHE A 264 -3.73 -11.37 -4.83
N THR A 265 -4.70 -12.20 -4.48
CA THR A 265 -6.12 -11.86 -4.65
C THR A 265 -6.63 -10.85 -3.60
N ALA A 266 -5.84 -10.57 -2.57
CA ALA A 266 -6.18 -9.61 -1.51
C ALA A 266 -6.46 -8.17 -2.02
N ILE A 267 -5.99 -7.81 -3.22
CA ILE A 267 -6.29 -6.50 -3.82
C ILE A 267 -7.31 -6.53 -4.96
N TYR A 268 -7.79 -7.72 -5.37
CA TYR A 268 -8.80 -7.81 -6.45
C TYR A 268 -10.09 -7.06 -6.11
N GLY A 269 -10.37 -6.89 -4.83
CA GLY A 269 -11.50 -6.09 -4.39
C GLY A 269 -11.49 -4.65 -4.87
N PHE A 270 -10.34 -4.08 -5.24
CA PHE A 270 -10.30 -2.73 -5.82
C PHE A 270 -10.82 -2.67 -7.26
N GLU A 271 -10.97 -3.80 -7.93
CA GLU A 271 -11.53 -3.88 -9.28
C GLU A 271 -13.07 -3.89 -9.29
N ASP A 272 -13.71 -4.20 -8.16
CA ASP A 272 -15.16 -4.30 -7.99
C ASP A 272 -15.69 -3.22 -7.05
N PRO A 273 -16.52 -2.26 -7.55
CA PRO A 273 -17.08 -1.19 -6.72
C PRO A 273 -17.99 -1.72 -5.57
N SER A 274 -18.50 -2.95 -5.70
CA SER A 274 -19.33 -3.59 -4.69
C SER A 274 -18.54 -4.30 -3.57
N SER A 275 -17.24 -4.43 -3.72
CA SER A 275 -16.37 -5.13 -2.78
C SER A 275 -16.30 -4.46 -1.40
N PRO A 276 -15.96 -5.22 -0.34
CA PRO A 276 -15.74 -4.64 0.99
C PRO A 276 -14.64 -3.57 1.01
N LEU A 277 -13.54 -3.73 0.25
CA LEU A 277 -12.45 -2.75 0.15
C LEU A 277 -12.92 -1.42 -0.43
N CYS A 278 -13.58 -1.47 -1.59
CA CYS A 278 -14.12 -0.28 -2.25
C CYS A 278 -15.19 0.41 -1.39
N ARG A 279 -16.10 -0.35 -0.77
CA ARG A 279 -17.13 0.23 0.10
C ARG A 279 -16.57 0.87 1.36
N TRP A 280 -15.58 0.24 1.99
CA TRP A 280 -14.92 0.80 3.16
C TRP A 280 -14.26 2.14 2.80
N LEU A 281 -13.51 2.18 1.70
CA LEU A 281 -12.82 3.37 1.26
C LEU A 281 -13.79 4.49 0.87
N ALA A 282 -14.87 4.16 0.15
CA ALA A 282 -15.91 5.12 -0.19
C ALA A 282 -16.57 5.72 1.05
N ALA A 283 -16.87 4.89 2.06
CA ALA A 283 -17.42 5.37 3.32
C ALA A 283 -16.43 6.26 4.10
N ALA A 284 -15.17 5.89 4.13
CA ALA A 284 -14.12 6.66 4.82
C ALA A 284 -13.81 8.01 4.14
N LEU A 285 -14.11 8.12 2.83
CA LEU A 285 -13.94 9.33 2.02
C LEU A 285 -15.24 10.13 1.83
N ASP A 286 -16.30 9.81 2.57
CA ASP A 286 -17.62 10.46 2.48
C ASP A 286 -18.18 10.50 1.04
N VAL A 287 -18.00 9.42 0.29
CA VAL A 287 -18.60 9.28 -1.04
C VAL A 287 -20.09 8.99 -0.88
N PRO A 288 -20.99 9.81 -1.46
CA PRO A 288 -22.43 9.55 -1.39
C PRO A 288 -22.78 8.17 -1.98
N ARG A 289 -23.59 7.38 -1.27
CA ARG A 289 -24.10 6.12 -1.80
C ARG A 289 -24.91 6.43 -3.06
N GLN A 290 -24.49 5.90 -4.20
CA GLN A 290 -25.32 5.94 -5.40
C GLN A 290 -26.62 5.18 -5.10
N ALA A 291 -27.76 5.81 -5.30
CA ALA A 291 -29.06 5.13 -5.24
C ALA A 291 -29.03 3.96 -6.23
N ALA A 292 -29.39 2.76 -5.76
CA ALA A 292 -29.52 1.61 -6.64
C ALA A 292 -30.50 1.97 -7.78
N ARG A 293 -30.01 1.95 -9.00
CA ARG A 293 -30.85 2.15 -10.21
C ARG A 293 -31.55 0.86 -10.56
#